data_4bba2f1e78a58b59430eb903d3549f6b
#
_entry.id   4bba2f1e78a58b59430eb903d3549f6b
#
_cell.length_a   1.000
_cell.length_b   1.000
_cell.length_c   1.000
_cell.angle_alpha   90.00
_cell.angle_beta   90.00
_cell.angle_gamma   90.00
#
_symmetry.space_group_name_H-M   'P 1'
#
loop_
_entity.id
_entity.type
_entity.pdbx_description
1 polymer ?
#
loop_
_entity_poly.entity_id
_entity_poly.type
_entity_poly.pdbx_seq_one_letter_code
_entity_poly.pdbx_strand_id
1 'polypeptide(L)'
;GQLPKLEEDMYRLKDDDLFLIPTAEVPVTNIFRDEILNEEELPKYFTAYTACFRREAGSYGKDTKGLIMVHQFDKVELVKFVKPENSYDELEKLVRDAEEVLQLLGLPYRVVILSTQDLSFAASKCYDLEAYALGIDIWLEVSSCSNFEGFQARRANIRFRRKDNKKIDFVH
;
A
#
# COMPACT_ATOMS: atom_id res chain seq x y z
N GLY A 1 -2.31 -4.16 -9.75
CA GLY A 1 -1.25 -4.22 -10.32
C GLY A 1 -0.32 -3.10 -10.71
N GLN A 2 0.96 -3.32 -10.48
CA GLN A 2 2.00 -2.36 -10.80
C GLN A 2 2.29 -2.32 -12.32
N LEU A 3 2.12 -3.45 -12.99
CA LEU A 3 2.32 -3.56 -14.44
C LEU A 3 1.02 -3.28 -15.23
N PRO A 4 1.12 -2.67 -16.40
CA PRO A 4 2.34 -2.17 -17.07
C PRO A 4 2.78 -0.76 -16.61
N LYS A 5 1.95 -0.04 -15.84
CA LYS A 5 2.10 1.41 -15.59
C LYS A 5 3.41 1.79 -14.92
N LEU A 6 3.90 0.96 -13.99
CA LEU A 6 5.11 1.22 -13.20
C LEU A 6 6.28 0.31 -13.62
N GLU A 7 6.25 -0.25 -14.84
CA GLU A 7 7.30 -1.17 -15.31
C GLU A 7 8.69 -0.53 -15.33
N GLU A 8 8.78 0.76 -15.68
CA GLU A 8 10.04 1.49 -15.72
C GLU A 8 10.73 1.63 -14.35
N ASP A 9 9.94 1.64 -13.26
CA ASP A 9 10.46 1.69 -11.90
C ASP A 9 10.81 0.32 -11.32
N MET A 10 10.51 -0.76 -12.02
CA MET A 10 10.73 -2.11 -11.54
C MET A 10 12.02 -2.71 -12.10
N TYR A 11 12.69 -3.52 -11.28
CA TYR A 11 13.82 -4.35 -11.73
C TYR A 11 13.32 -5.64 -12.32
N ARG A 12 13.50 -5.83 -13.63
CA ARG A 12 13.23 -7.08 -14.33
C ARG A 12 14.48 -7.96 -14.35
N LEU A 13 14.31 -9.26 -14.11
CA LEU A 13 15.35 -10.25 -14.25
C LEU A 13 15.66 -10.47 -15.74
N LYS A 14 16.94 -10.66 -16.06
CA LYS A 14 17.39 -10.75 -17.46
C LYS A 14 16.94 -12.05 -18.12
N ASP A 15 17.07 -13.15 -17.40
CA ASP A 15 16.92 -14.50 -17.94
C ASP A 15 15.59 -15.16 -17.52
N ASP A 16 14.85 -14.55 -16.60
CA ASP A 16 13.55 -15.02 -16.10
C ASP A 16 12.47 -13.97 -16.35
N ASP A 17 11.25 -14.39 -16.62
CA ASP A 17 10.11 -13.48 -16.73
C ASP A 17 9.56 -13.10 -15.34
N LEU A 18 10.43 -12.52 -14.54
CA LEU A 18 10.17 -12.09 -13.16
C LEU A 18 10.63 -10.66 -12.94
N PHE A 19 10.04 -10.04 -11.92
CA PHE A 19 10.44 -8.74 -11.41
C PHE A 19 10.75 -8.86 -9.92
N LEU A 20 11.74 -8.11 -9.44
CA LEU A 20 11.91 -7.89 -8.01
C LEU A 20 10.72 -7.09 -7.48
N ILE A 21 10.24 -7.43 -6.29
CA ILE A 21 9.06 -6.76 -5.73
C ILE A 21 9.39 -5.30 -5.36
N PRO A 22 8.57 -4.34 -5.77
CA PRO A 22 8.71 -2.94 -5.36
C PRO A 22 8.04 -2.65 -4.01
N THR A 23 7.19 -3.58 -3.55
CA THR A 23 6.39 -3.51 -2.32
C THR A 23 5.79 -4.88 -2.01
N ALA A 24 5.66 -5.22 -0.73
CA ALA A 24 4.95 -6.43 -0.31
C ALA A 24 3.44 -6.36 -0.56
N GLU A 25 2.88 -5.19 -0.84
CA GLU A 25 1.46 -5.03 -1.22
C GLU A 25 1.06 -6.00 -2.34
N VAL A 26 1.89 -6.13 -3.37
CA VAL A 26 1.59 -6.98 -4.53
C VAL A 26 1.43 -8.46 -4.14
N PRO A 27 2.40 -9.14 -3.52
CA PRO A 27 2.23 -10.53 -3.13
C PRO A 27 1.17 -10.73 -2.04
N VAL A 28 1.08 -9.84 -1.05
CA VAL A 28 0.10 -9.98 0.04
C VAL A 28 -1.33 -9.81 -0.48
N THR A 29 -1.59 -8.82 -1.34
CA THR A 29 -2.91 -8.64 -1.94
C THR A 29 -3.32 -9.85 -2.79
N ASN A 30 -2.37 -10.55 -3.40
CA ASN A 30 -2.64 -11.72 -4.23
C ASN A 30 -2.79 -13.04 -3.45
N ILE A 31 -2.67 -13.06 -2.11
CA ILE A 31 -2.87 -14.28 -1.30
C ILE A 31 -4.23 -14.94 -1.58
N PHE A 32 -5.28 -14.12 -1.73
CA PHE A 32 -6.64 -14.60 -2.00
C PHE A 32 -7.08 -14.42 -3.45
N ARG A 33 -6.13 -14.32 -4.38
CA ARG A 33 -6.43 -14.20 -5.80
C ARG A 33 -7.32 -15.34 -6.29
N ASP A 34 -8.39 -14.99 -7.01
CA ASP A 34 -9.41 -15.90 -7.57
C ASP A 34 -10.24 -16.65 -6.51
N GLU A 35 -10.18 -16.24 -5.24
CA GLU A 35 -10.90 -16.89 -4.15
C GLU A 35 -12.24 -16.22 -3.84
N ILE A 36 -13.12 -17.02 -3.20
CA ILE A 36 -14.37 -16.57 -2.58
C ILE A 36 -14.30 -16.91 -1.10
N LEU A 37 -14.06 -15.92 -0.28
CA LEU A 37 -14.03 -16.04 1.17
C LEU A 37 -15.44 -16.17 1.75
N ASN A 38 -15.56 -16.68 2.97
CA ASN A 38 -16.80 -16.55 3.73
C ASN A 38 -16.82 -15.19 4.43
N GLU A 39 -18.00 -14.57 4.55
CA GLU A 39 -18.13 -13.27 5.23
C GLU A 39 -17.57 -13.29 6.66
N GLU A 40 -17.67 -14.42 7.35
CA GLU A 40 -17.19 -14.61 8.72
C GLU A 40 -15.66 -14.60 8.83
N GLU A 41 -14.96 -14.76 7.71
CA GLU A 41 -13.49 -14.68 7.66
C GLU A 41 -12.98 -13.25 7.59
N LEU A 42 -13.86 -12.28 7.31
CA LEU A 42 -13.53 -10.86 7.26
C LEU A 42 -13.82 -10.16 8.60
N PRO A 43 -13.00 -9.19 9.01
CA PRO A 43 -11.82 -8.68 8.31
C PRO A 43 -10.59 -9.59 8.45
N LYS A 44 -9.67 -9.53 7.45
CA LYS A 44 -8.35 -10.17 7.53
C LYS A 44 -7.28 -9.08 7.51
N TYR A 45 -6.34 -9.16 8.44
CA TYR A 45 -5.23 -8.20 8.57
C TYR A 45 -3.90 -8.92 8.42
N PHE A 46 -3.05 -8.36 7.59
CA PHE A 46 -1.72 -8.89 7.34
C PHE A 46 -0.66 -7.82 7.56
N THR A 47 0.47 -8.27 8.06
CA THR A 47 1.70 -7.49 8.12
C THR A 47 2.80 -8.28 7.44
N ALA A 48 3.59 -7.63 6.57
CA ALA A 48 4.72 -8.25 5.89
C ALA A 48 5.94 -7.34 5.95
N TYR A 49 7.07 -7.89 6.37
CA TYR A 49 8.38 -7.23 6.31
C TYR A 49 9.17 -7.80 5.14
N THR A 50 9.57 -6.94 4.20
CA THR A 50 10.32 -7.38 3.02
C THR A 50 11.33 -6.33 2.56
N ALA A 51 12.41 -6.80 1.92
CA ALA A 51 13.20 -5.95 1.04
C ALA A 51 12.36 -5.56 -0.18
N CYS A 52 12.40 -4.29 -0.55
CA CYS A 52 11.71 -3.72 -1.70
C CYS A 52 12.74 -3.10 -2.65
N PHE A 53 12.46 -3.18 -3.95
CA PHE A 53 13.39 -2.78 -4.99
C PHE A 53 12.70 -1.82 -5.97
N ARG A 54 13.24 -0.60 -6.11
CA ARG A 54 12.74 0.42 -7.03
C ARG A 54 13.90 1.05 -7.79
N ARG A 55 13.69 1.29 -9.09
CA ARG A 55 14.71 1.95 -9.93
C ARG A 55 14.76 3.46 -9.73
N GLU A 56 13.69 4.02 -9.13
CA GLU A 56 13.55 5.49 -8.96
C GLU A 56 13.71 6.24 -10.30
N ALA A 57 13.20 5.68 -11.39
CA ALA A 57 13.42 6.16 -12.76
C ALA A 57 12.82 7.56 -13.01
N GLY A 58 11.78 7.93 -12.25
CA GLY A 58 11.14 9.26 -12.33
C GLY A 58 11.75 10.31 -11.41
N SER A 59 12.69 9.94 -10.57
CA SER A 59 13.24 10.81 -9.51
C SER A 59 14.46 11.60 -9.98
N TYR A 60 14.26 12.56 -10.88
CA TYR A 60 15.33 13.45 -11.36
C TYR A 60 15.29 14.79 -10.59
N GLY A 61 15.78 14.83 -9.37
CA GLY A 61 15.84 16.04 -8.56
C GLY A 61 17.05 16.10 -7.63
N LYS A 62 17.30 17.28 -7.01
CA LYS A 62 18.38 17.44 -6.02
C LYS A 62 18.20 16.55 -4.78
N ASP A 63 16.94 16.14 -4.49
CA ASP A 63 16.55 15.40 -3.29
C ASP A 63 16.70 13.89 -3.44
N THR A 64 17.12 13.39 -4.61
CA THR A 64 17.25 11.96 -4.92
C THR A 64 18.66 11.41 -4.72
N LYS A 65 19.56 12.19 -4.11
CA LYS A 65 20.96 11.78 -3.87
C LYS A 65 21.16 11.39 -2.40
N GLY A 66 21.85 10.27 -2.20
CA GLY A 66 22.26 9.81 -0.87
C GLY A 66 21.31 8.78 -0.28
N LEU A 67 21.17 8.76 1.05
CA LEU A 67 20.42 7.75 1.80
C LEU A 67 18.90 7.95 1.80
N ILE A 68 18.39 9.08 1.28
CA ILE A 68 16.96 9.39 1.29
C ILE A 68 16.19 8.52 0.29
N MET A 69 16.74 8.36 -0.92
CA MET A 69 16.15 7.54 -1.98
C MET A 69 17.15 6.48 -2.42
N VAL A 70 16.89 5.24 -2.04
CA VAL A 70 17.76 4.09 -2.34
C VAL A 70 17.03 3.08 -3.21
N HIS A 71 17.78 2.29 -3.99
CA HIS A 71 17.22 1.29 -4.90
C HIS A 71 16.75 0.01 -4.21
N GLN A 72 17.25 -0.25 -3.01
CA GLN A 72 16.79 -1.31 -2.12
C GLN A 72 16.55 -0.73 -0.72
N PHE A 73 15.42 -1.02 -0.15
CA PHE A 73 15.06 -0.63 1.22
C PHE A 73 14.12 -1.66 1.83
N ASP A 74 14.06 -1.69 3.13
CA ASP A 74 13.12 -2.55 3.86
C ASP A 74 11.81 -1.82 4.12
N LYS A 75 10.69 -2.51 3.92
CA LYS A 75 9.37 -1.96 4.17
C LYS A 75 8.50 -2.93 4.96
N VAL A 76 7.81 -2.41 5.96
CA VAL A 76 6.72 -3.11 6.63
C VAL A 76 5.41 -2.71 5.96
N GLU A 77 4.73 -3.67 5.37
CA GLU A 77 3.46 -3.48 4.68
C GLU A 77 2.32 -3.90 5.59
N LEU A 78 1.25 -3.11 5.63
CA LEU A 78 -0.01 -3.45 6.28
C LEU A 78 -1.09 -3.59 5.22
N VAL A 79 -1.80 -4.74 5.19
CA VAL A 79 -2.89 -4.98 4.25
C VAL A 79 -4.11 -5.47 4.99
N LYS A 80 -5.26 -4.84 4.74
CA LYS A 80 -6.55 -5.22 5.31
C LYS A 80 -7.50 -5.63 4.19
N PHE A 81 -8.11 -6.81 4.30
CA PHE A 81 -9.22 -7.26 3.46
C PHE A 81 -10.50 -7.13 4.29
N VAL A 82 -11.41 -6.30 3.84
CA VAL A 82 -12.57 -5.93 4.65
C VAL A 82 -13.86 -5.94 3.82
N LYS A 83 -15.00 -5.88 4.50
CA LYS A 83 -16.28 -5.68 3.81
C LYS A 83 -16.39 -4.23 3.30
N PRO A 84 -17.04 -4.00 2.15
CA PRO A 84 -17.20 -2.66 1.58
C PRO A 84 -17.71 -1.61 2.57
N GLU A 85 -18.72 -1.98 3.36
CA GLU A 85 -19.36 -1.10 4.33
C GLU A 85 -18.42 -0.62 5.45
N ASN A 86 -17.34 -1.34 5.72
CA ASN A 86 -16.39 -1.04 6.80
C ASN A 86 -15.10 -0.40 6.31
N SER A 87 -14.90 -0.30 4.99
CA SER A 87 -13.58 -0.01 4.41
C SER A 87 -13.03 1.36 4.78
N TYR A 88 -13.88 2.38 4.91
CA TYR A 88 -13.43 3.71 5.31
C TYR A 88 -13.09 3.80 6.80
N ASP A 89 -13.85 3.12 7.67
CA ASP A 89 -13.51 3.04 9.09
C ASP A 89 -12.22 2.25 9.32
N GLU A 90 -11.98 1.22 8.50
CA GLU A 90 -10.73 0.45 8.54
C GLU A 90 -9.54 1.22 7.98
N LEU A 91 -9.74 2.12 7.03
CA LEU A 91 -8.70 3.06 6.61
C LEU A 91 -8.27 3.98 7.77
N GLU A 92 -9.24 4.55 8.52
CA GLU A 92 -8.93 5.39 9.66
C GLU A 92 -8.19 4.63 10.78
N LYS A 93 -8.48 3.34 10.96
CA LYS A 93 -7.72 2.48 11.88
C LYS A 93 -6.31 2.20 11.35
N LEU A 94 -6.17 1.94 10.03
CA LEU A 94 -4.87 1.72 9.40
C LEU A 94 -3.94 2.92 9.57
N VAL A 95 -4.48 4.13 9.43
CA VAL A 95 -3.74 5.37 9.67
C VAL A 95 -3.26 5.44 11.11
N ARG A 96 -4.12 5.14 12.09
CA ARG A 96 -3.73 5.11 13.52
C ARG A 96 -2.65 4.08 13.81
N ASP A 97 -2.74 2.88 13.20
CA ASP A 97 -1.71 1.84 13.34
C ASP A 97 -0.33 2.36 12.83
N ALA A 98 -0.33 3.10 11.72
CA ALA A 98 0.89 3.70 11.16
C ALA A 98 1.40 4.89 12.02
N GLU A 99 0.51 5.74 12.54
CA GLU A 99 0.86 6.85 13.44
C GLU A 99 1.52 6.34 14.73
N GLU A 100 1.01 5.24 15.30
CA GLU A 100 1.55 4.65 16.52
C GLU A 100 3.04 4.33 16.40
N VAL A 101 3.49 3.84 15.24
CA VAL A 101 4.91 3.57 15.00
C VAL A 101 5.74 4.85 15.09
N LEU A 102 5.29 5.96 14.50
CA LEU A 102 6.00 7.25 14.54
C LEU A 102 5.99 7.84 15.95
N GLN A 103 4.88 7.67 16.68
CA GLN A 103 4.76 8.10 18.07
C GLN A 103 5.73 7.34 18.98
N LEU A 104 5.81 6.01 18.83
CA LEU A 104 6.74 5.16 19.60
C LEU A 104 8.20 5.50 19.31
N LEU A 105 8.51 5.91 18.07
CA LEU A 105 9.84 6.39 17.68
C LEU A 105 10.14 7.82 18.16
N GLY A 106 9.14 8.54 18.66
CA GLY A 106 9.29 9.94 19.08
C GLY A 106 9.58 10.90 17.94
N LEU A 107 9.17 10.57 16.70
CA LEU A 107 9.40 11.40 15.53
C LEU A 107 8.30 12.45 15.39
N PRO A 108 8.64 13.72 15.12
CA PRO A 108 7.66 14.70 14.69
C PRO A 108 7.08 14.28 13.33
N TYR A 109 5.76 14.22 13.21
CA TYR A 109 5.09 13.82 11.99
C TYR A 109 3.81 14.62 11.75
N ARG A 110 3.29 14.52 10.53
CA ARG A 110 1.96 15.01 10.16
C ARG A 110 1.25 14.00 9.27
N VAL A 111 -0.08 14.02 9.29
CA VAL A 111 -0.93 13.24 8.39
C VAL A 111 -1.48 14.18 7.33
N VAL A 112 -1.32 13.82 6.08
CA VAL A 112 -1.74 14.61 4.92
C VAL A 112 -2.76 13.81 4.12
N ILE A 113 -3.93 14.37 3.86
CA ILE A 113 -4.87 13.78 2.90
C ILE A 113 -4.47 14.19 1.49
N LEU A 114 -4.33 13.24 0.59
CA LEU A 114 -3.96 13.51 -0.78
C LEU A 114 -5.11 14.13 -1.57
N SER A 115 -4.78 15.11 -2.40
CA SER A 115 -5.71 15.66 -3.38
C SER A 115 -5.97 14.63 -4.50
N THR A 116 -7.06 14.82 -5.24
CA THR A 116 -7.39 13.93 -6.37
C THR A 116 -6.34 13.93 -7.48
N GLN A 117 -5.51 14.96 -7.55
CA GLN A 117 -4.41 15.05 -8.52
C GLN A 117 -3.23 14.16 -8.13
N ASP A 118 -3.02 13.97 -6.83
CA ASP A 118 -1.87 13.23 -6.27
C ASP A 118 -2.21 11.76 -5.97
N LEU A 119 -3.51 11.43 -5.96
CA LEU A 119 -3.96 10.05 -5.75
C LEU A 119 -3.40 9.11 -6.82
N SER A 120 -2.96 7.93 -6.38
CA SER A 120 -2.68 6.84 -7.31
C SER A 120 -3.96 6.47 -8.09
N PHE A 121 -3.81 5.98 -9.32
CA PHE A 121 -4.96 5.61 -10.16
C PHE A 121 -5.87 4.52 -9.55
N ALA A 122 -5.39 3.82 -8.55
CA ALA A 122 -6.11 2.74 -7.88
C ALA A 122 -6.85 3.18 -6.62
N ALA A 123 -6.41 4.28 -5.97
CA ALA A 123 -6.94 4.70 -4.68
C ALA A 123 -8.16 5.60 -4.81
N SER A 124 -9.13 5.40 -3.92
CA SER A 124 -10.30 6.28 -3.75
C SER A 124 -10.05 7.36 -2.69
N LYS A 125 -9.23 7.04 -1.68
CA LYS A 125 -8.79 7.94 -0.62
C LYS A 125 -7.42 7.49 -0.13
N CYS A 126 -6.55 8.47 0.13
CA CYS A 126 -5.21 8.20 0.61
C CYS A 126 -4.80 9.23 1.67
N TYR A 127 -4.13 8.74 2.71
CA TYR A 127 -3.41 9.54 3.68
C TYR A 127 -1.93 9.20 3.61
N ASP A 128 -1.09 10.22 3.49
CA ASP A 128 0.34 10.08 3.69
C ASP A 128 0.74 10.53 5.09
N LEU A 129 1.66 9.80 5.70
CA LEU A 129 2.32 10.19 6.92
C LEU A 129 3.71 10.69 6.56
N GLU A 130 3.98 11.94 6.93
CA GLU A 130 5.27 12.58 6.69
C GLU A 130 5.98 12.82 8.01
N ALA A 131 7.21 12.34 8.13
CA ALA A 131 8.09 12.62 9.26
C ALA A 131 8.99 13.82 8.94
N TYR A 132 9.24 14.66 9.95
CA TYR A 132 10.10 15.81 9.79
C TYR A 132 11.58 15.45 9.98
N ALA A 133 12.36 15.58 8.94
CA ALA A 133 13.79 15.29 8.94
C ALA A 133 14.59 16.52 9.41
N LEU A 134 14.80 16.62 10.72
CA LEU A 134 15.45 17.76 11.38
C LEU A 134 16.82 18.13 10.78
N GLY A 135 17.60 17.12 10.35
CA GLY A 135 18.96 17.36 9.83
C GLY A 135 19.02 18.04 8.48
N ILE A 136 17.93 18.06 7.74
CA ILE A 136 17.84 18.62 6.38
C ILE A 136 16.65 19.58 6.21
N ASP A 137 15.87 19.79 7.27
CA ASP A 137 14.76 20.74 7.35
C ASP A 137 13.65 20.50 6.31
N ILE A 138 13.27 19.21 6.10
CA ILE A 138 12.20 18.84 5.16
C ILE A 138 11.26 17.78 5.75
N TRP A 139 10.05 17.72 5.22
CA TRP A 139 9.10 16.65 5.45
C TRP A 139 9.35 15.52 4.45
N LEU A 140 9.40 14.29 4.93
CA LEU A 140 9.58 13.09 4.13
C LEU A 140 8.40 12.15 4.31
N GLU A 141 7.77 11.73 3.23
CA GLU A 141 6.79 10.66 3.24
C GLU A 141 7.44 9.36 3.73
N VAL A 142 6.89 8.79 4.80
CA VAL A 142 7.39 7.55 5.41
C VAL A 142 6.34 6.44 5.40
N SER A 143 5.08 6.78 5.16
CA SER A 143 3.98 5.82 5.05
C SER A 143 2.86 6.40 4.21
N SER A 144 2.15 5.54 3.47
CA SER A 144 0.98 5.90 2.68
C SER A 144 -0.12 4.87 2.92
N CYS A 145 -1.30 5.34 3.34
CA CYS A 145 -2.45 4.50 3.71
C CYS A 145 -3.61 4.77 2.74
N SER A 146 -3.94 3.80 1.91
CA SER A 146 -4.95 3.96 0.86
C SER A 146 -6.14 3.03 1.04
N ASN A 147 -7.33 3.54 0.70
CA ASN A 147 -8.50 2.72 0.42
C ASN A 147 -8.67 2.60 -1.11
N PHE A 148 -8.67 1.39 -1.62
CA PHE A 148 -8.81 1.09 -3.04
C PHE A 148 -10.25 0.72 -3.40
N GLU A 149 -11.14 0.69 -2.41
CA GLU A 149 -12.47 0.09 -2.56
C GLU A 149 -12.37 -1.27 -3.27
N GLY A 150 -13.27 -1.55 -4.19
CA GLY A 150 -13.23 -2.80 -4.95
C GLY A 150 -12.24 -2.83 -6.13
N PHE A 151 -11.40 -1.81 -6.35
CA PHE A 151 -10.56 -1.75 -7.55
C PHE A 151 -9.56 -2.91 -7.64
N GLN A 152 -8.75 -3.09 -6.61
CA GLN A 152 -7.76 -4.16 -6.57
C GLN A 152 -8.42 -5.54 -6.47
N ALA A 153 -9.49 -5.66 -5.69
CA ALA A 153 -10.23 -6.90 -5.53
C ALA A 153 -10.86 -7.37 -6.85
N ARG A 154 -11.42 -6.46 -7.67
CA ARG A 154 -11.90 -6.82 -9.02
C ARG A 154 -10.78 -7.31 -9.92
N ARG A 155 -9.61 -6.70 -9.89
CA ARG A 155 -8.45 -7.10 -10.71
C ARG A 155 -7.89 -8.45 -10.30
N ALA A 156 -7.83 -8.74 -9.00
CA ALA A 156 -7.34 -10.00 -8.45
C ALA A 156 -8.46 -11.04 -8.24
N ASN A 157 -9.71 -10.67 -8.57
CA ASN A 157 -10.90 -11.52 -8.43
C ASN A 157 -11.09 -12.05 -7.00
N ILE A 158 -10.86 -11.19 -5.99
CA ILE A 158 -11.00 -11.51 -4.56
C ILE A 158 -12.40 -11.16 -4.11
N ARG A 159 -13.17 -12.15 -3.72
CA ARG A 159 -14.60 -12.02 -3.42
C ARG A 159 -14.92 -12.61 -2.07
N PHE A 160 -16.11 -12.32 -1.59
CA PHE A 160 -16.67 -13.00 -0.42
C PHE A 160 -18.16 -13.27 -0.62
N ARG A 161 -18.66 -14.30 0.09
CA ARG A 161 -20.07 -14.68 0.07
C ARG A 161 -20.77 -14.11 1.29
N ARG A 162 -21.76 -13.25 1.07
CA ARG A 162 -22.60 -12.72 2.14
C ARG A 162 -23.41 -13.81 2.82
N LYS A 163 -23.51 -13.74 4.14
CA LYS A 163 -24.16 -14.76 4.95
C LYS A 163 -25.68 -14.73 4.81
N ASP A 164 -26.26 -13.55 4.77
CA ASP A 164 -27.71 -13.29 4.75
C ASP A 164 -28.38 -13.73 3.45
N ASN A 165 -27.88 -13.27 2.32
CA ASN A 165 -28.51 -13.41 0.99
C ASN A 165 -27.72 -14.25 0.01
N LYS A 166 -26.56 -14.80 0.43
CA LYS A 166 -25.63 -15.61 -0.37
C LYS A 166 -25.05 -14.89 -1.60
N LYS A 167 -25.27 -13.59 -1.72
CA LYS A 167 -24.69 -12.77 -2.79
C LYS A 167 -23.15 -12.79 -2.70
N ILE A 168 -22.51 -12.76 -3.85
CA ILE A 168 -21.06 -12.63 -3.95
C ILE A 168 -20.73 -11.18 -4.23
N ASP A 169 -19.91 -10.58 -3.36
CA ASP A 169 -19.40 -9.23 -3.49
C ASP A 169 -17.86 -9.24 -3.51
N PHE A 170 -17.25 -8.16 -3.97
CA PHE A 170 -15.81 -7.95 -3.86
C PHE A 170 -15.45 -7.43 -2.47
N VAL A 171 -14.29 -7.84 -1.96
CA VAL A 171 -13.69 -7.22 -0.78
C VAL A 171 -13.17 -5.81 -1.10
N HIS A 172 -12.99 -5.01 -0.08
CA HIS A 172 -12.26 -3.74 -0.18
C HIS A 172 -10.94 -3.84 0.53
#